data_839f6ef2a4867e018fb2f7fa600a75d1
#
_entry.id   839f6ef2a4867e018fb2f7fa600a75d1
#
_cell.length_a   1.000
_cell.length_b   1.000
_cell.length_c   1.000
_cell.angle_alpha   90.00
_cell.angle_beta   90.00
_cell.angle_gamma   90.00
#
_symmetry.space_group_name_H-M   'P 1'
#
loop_
_entity.id
_entity.type
_entity.pdbx_description
1 polymer ?
#
loop_
_entity_poly.entity_id
_entity_poly.type
_entity_poly.pdbx_seq_one_letter_code
_entity_poly.pdbx_strand_id
1 'polypeptide(L)'
;MENQNSSQKKQRKGRPGPKDSPRKNMGRLGGEEFELTERVVKMARVAKVVKGGRRFSFNALTVVGDSQSIVGLGFGKAKEVPEAIRKSIEDAKKRLFRVNKQGSTIPHTVLGKFKSARVLLKPGAPGTGIIAGEAVRAVIELAGIQDILTKAYGSSNSLNIVKATLDAISQLETLNDAKDRRGITLPKLFGEYSKKRRQEKREAAAVVSSQP
;
A
#
# COMPACT_ATOMS: atom_id res chain seq x y z
N MET A 1 14.19 -58.42 52.78
CA MET A 1 13.58 -58.32 51.41
C MET A 1 13.42 -56.86 51.11
N GLU A 2 14.45 -56.25 50.52
CA GLU A 2 14.50 -54.83 50.13
C GLU A 2 14.15 -54.67 48.66
N ASN A 3 13.10 -53.93 48.43
CA ASN A 3 12.63 -53.66 47.06
C ASN A 3 13.26 -52.32 46.57
N GLN A 4 14.32 -52.40 45.78
CA GLN A 4 14.93 -51.25 45.11
C GLN A 4 14.13 -50.90 43.84
N ASN A 5 13.39 -49.83 43.90
CA ASN A 5 12.65 -49.27 42.76
C ASN A 5 13.46 -48.15 42.14
N SER A 6 14.29 -48.47 41.13
CA SER A 6 15.10 -47.54 40.41
C SER A 6 14.28 -46.81 39.33
N SER A 7 13.87 -45.57 39.64
CA SER A 7 13.21 -44.66 38.70
C SER A 7 14.15 -44.19 37.59
N GLN A 8 14.05 -44.79 36.42
CA GLN A 8 14.73 -44.31 35.22
C GLN A 8 14.08 -43.03 34.72
N LYS A 9 14.72 -41.89 34.95
CA LYS A 9 14.42 -40.60 34.34
C LYS A 9 14.73 -40.65 32.85
N LYS A 10 13.69 -40.85 31.99
CA LYS A 10 13.80 -40.70 30.54
C LYS A 10 14.14 -39.24 30.19
N GLN A 11 15.38 -38.98 29.79
CA GLN A 11 15.79 -37.72 29.20
C GLN A 11 15.02 -37.51 27.89
N ARG A 12 14.10 -36.56 27.87
CA ARG A 12 13.44 -36.09 26.66
C ARG A 12 14.48 -35.35 25.82
N LYS A 13 14.99 -35.97 24.77
CA LYS A 13 15.76 -35.31 23.73
C LYS A 13 14.92 -34.16 23.15
N GLY A 14 15.40 -32.92 23.35
CA GLY A 14 14.78 -31.73 22.78
C GLY A 14 14.68 -31.89 21.25
N ARG A 15 13.49 -31.62 20.70
CA ARG A 15 13.32 -31.52 19.25
C ARG A 15 14.26 -30.43 18.74
N PRO A 16 15.05 -30.70 17.67
CA PRO A 16 15.83 -29.64 17.04
C PRO A 16 14.85 -28.55 16.56
N GLY A 17 15.09 -27.31 17.01
CA GLY A 17 14.32 -26.15 16.55
C GLY A 17 14.45 -26.01 15.03
N PRO A 18 13.46 -25.42 14.37
CA PRO A 18 13.51 -25.22 12.92
C PRO A 18 14.75 -24.40 12.58
N LYS A 19 15.62 -24.97 11.73
CA LYS A 19 16.81 -24.31 11.19
C LYS A 19 16.37 -22.98 10.57
N ASP A 20 17.07 -21.89 10.89
CA ASP A 20 16.92 -20.57 10.30
C ASP A 20 17.21 -20.63 8.78
N SER A 21 16.23 -21.06 8.02
CA SER A 21 16.14 -20.73 6.62
C SER A 21 15.68 -19.26 6.53
N PRO A 22 16.26 -18.43 5.64
CA PRO A 22 15.79 -17.07 5.45
C PRO A 22 14.29 -17.14 5.14
N ARG A 23 13.46 -16.61 6.07
CA ARG A 23 12.01 -16.59 5.90
C ARG A 23 11.73 -15.70 4.69
N LYS A 24 11.34 -16.32 3.58
CA LYS A 24 10.85 -15.57 2.42
C LYS A 24 9.72 -14.69 2.90
N ASN A 25 9.80 -13.39 2.60
CA ASN A 25 8.76 -12.41 2.92
C ASN A 25 7.55 -12.63 2.00
N MET A 26 6.84 -13.74 2.20
CA MET A 26 5.65 -14.10 1.42
C MET A 26 4.41 -13.61 2.14
N GLY A 27 3.53 -12.93 1.41
CA GLY A 27 2.17 -12.59 1.82
C GLY A 27 1.16 -13.38 1.02
N ARG A 28 -0.06 -13.53 1.54
CA ARG A 28 -1.15 -14.23 0.85
C ARG A 28 -2.32 -13.29 0.63
N LEU A 29 -2.82 -13.25 -0.59
CA LEU A 29 -4.05 -12.57 -0.95
C LEU A 29 -4.86 -13.51 -1.87
N GLY A 30 -6.09 -13.87 -1.47
CA GLY A 30 -6.94 -14.76 -2.27
C GLY A 30 -6.39 -16.17 -2.52
N GLY A 31 -5.44 -16.67 -1.71
CA GLY A 31 -4.79 -17.97 -1.88
C GLY A 31 -3.46 -17.93 -2.66
N GLU A 32 -3.14 -16.84 -3.31
CA GLU A 32 -1.86 -16.63 -4.01
C GLU A 32 -0.79 -16.15 -3.03
N GLU A 33 0.45 -16.60 -3.23
CA GLU A 33 1.61 -16.19 -2.44
C GLU A 33 2.45 -15.19 -3.24
N PHE A 34 2.77 -14.05 -2.61
CA PHE A 34 3.52 -12.96 -3.21
C PHE A 34 4.82 -12.71 -2.44
N GLU A 35 5.88 -12.40 -3.17
CA GLU A 35 7.11 -11.89 -2.59
C GLU A 35 6.93 -10.40 -2.28
N LEU A 36 7.02 -10.04 -1.00
CA LEU A 36 6.72 -8.68 -0.54
C LEU A 36 8.00 -7.94 -0.13
N THR A 37 8.15 -6.75 -0.63
CA THR A 37 9.15 -5.77 -0.18
C THR A 37 8.59 -4.97 0.99
N GLU A 38 9.42 -4.67 1.98
CA GLU A 38 9.05 -4.01 3.21
C GLU A 38 9.70 -2.62 3.30
N ARG A 39 8.94 -1.61 3.73
CA ARG A 39 9.46 -0.27 3.98
C ARG A 39 8.93 0.31 5.28
N VAL A 40 9.81 0.65 6.19
CA VAL A 40 9.47 1.34 7.44
C VAL A 40 9.26 2.82 7.13
N VAL A 41 8.05 3.33 7.34
CA VAL A 41 7.68 4.73 7.10
C VAL A 41 8.03 5.61 8.29
N LYS A 42 7.75 5.14 9.50
CA LYS A 42 8.04 5.90 10.71
C LYS A 42 8.25 4.99 11.90
N MET A 43 9.22 5.35 12.70
CA MET A 43 9.49 4.75 13.99
C MET A 43 9.46 5.82 15.07
N ALA A 44 8.85 5.52 16.22
CA ALA A 44 8.78 6.47 17.34
C ALA A 44 8.90 5.74 18.67
N ARG A 45 9.70 6.33 19.58
CA ARG A 45 9.75 5.91 20.99
C ARG A 45 8.58 6.57 21.72
N VAL A 46 7.79 5.76 22.42
CA VAL A 46 6.64 6.21 23.21
C VAL A 46 6.84 5.82 24.67
N ALA A 47 6.28 6.59 25.58
CA ALA A 47 6.39 6.35 27.00
C ALA A 47 5.01 6.34 27.68
N LYS A 48 4.82 5.40 28.61
CA LYS A 48 3.71 5.42 29.58
C LYS A 48 4.26 5.90 30.91
N VAL A 49 3.72 6.99 31.43
CA VAL A 49 4.05 7.49 32.76
C VAL A 49 3.31 6.66 33.79
N VAL A 50 4.04 6.21 34.81
CA VAL A 50 3.53 5.43 35.93
C VAL A 50 4.04 6.02 37.25
N LYS A 51 3.47 5.63 38.39
CA LYS A 51 4.04 5.94 39.71
C LYS A 51 5.48 5.38 39.77
N GLY A 52 6.47 6.24 39.97
CA GLY A 52 7.88 5.86 40.00
C GLY A 52 8.66 5.94 38.68
N GLY A 53 8.07 6.44 37.57
CA GLY A 53 8.85 6.65 36.37
C GLY A 53 8.11 6.51 35.04
N ARG A 54 8.86 6.24 33.97
CA ARG A 54 8.34 6.11 32.59
C ARG A 54 8.69 4.74 32.02
N ARG A 55 7.68 4.02 31.51
CA ARG A 55 7.89 2.77 30.75
C ARG A 55 7.92 3.08 29.26
N PHE A 56 9.07 2.86 28.64
CA PHE A 56 9.29 3.10 27.21
C PHE A 56 8.85 1.90 26.35
N SER A 57 8.42 2.21 25.14
CA SER A 57 8.13 1.25 24.07
C SER A 57 8.42 1.91 22.73
N PHE A 58 8.52 1.11 21.66
CA PHE A 58 8.71 1.58 20.30
C PHE A 58 7.49 1.25 19.46
N ASN A 59 7.09 2.19 18.63
CA ASN A 59 6.07 2.00 17.60
C ASN A 59 6.75 2.00 16.24
N ALA A 60 6.39 1.05 15.38
CA ALA A 60 6.80 1.01 13.99
C ALA A 60 5.56 1.07 13.09
N LEU A 61 5.63 1.88 12.04
CA LEU A 61 4.67 1.97 10.95
C LEU A 61 5.37 1.45 9.70
N THR A 62 4.90 0.35 9.15
CA THR A 62 5.51 -0.32 7.99
C THR A 62 4.47 -0.50 6.90
N VAL A 63 4.90 -0.28 5.67
CA VAL A 63 4.15 -0.63 4.46
C VAL A 63 4.85 -1.80 3.81
N VAL A 64 4.08 -2.75 3.30
CA VAL A 64 4.57 -3.88 2.51
C VAL A 64 3.87 -3.90 1.15
N GLY A 65 4.56 -4.36 0.11
CA GLY A 65 3.98 -4.47 -1.22
C GLY A 65 4.86 -5.30 -2.15
N ASP A 66 4.31 -5.66 -3.29
CA ASP A 66 4.98 -6.43 -4.35
C ASP A 66 5.60 -5.55 -5.43
N SER A 67 5.49 -4.22 -5.31
CA SER A 67 5.89 -3.23 -6.32
C SER A 67 5.19 -3.43 -7.69
N GLN A 68 4.10 -4.19 -7.71
CA GLN A 68 3.29 -4.42 -8.92
C GLN A 68 1.86 -3.93 -8.76
N SER A 69 1.13 -4.38 -7.75
CA SER A 69 -0.27 -4.01 -7.55
C SER A 69 -0.80 -4.29 -6.15
N ILE A 70 0.01 -4.87 -5.26
CA ILE A 70 -0.44 -5.25 -3.92
C ILE A 70 0.28 -4.39 -2.90
N VAL A 71 -0.48 -3.86 -1.95
CA VAL A 71 0.06 -3.08 -0.84
C VAL A 71 -0.69 -3.38 0.46
N GLY A 72 0.03 -3.31 1.57
CA GLY A 72 -0.53 -3.47 2.89
C GLY A 72 0.10 -2.53 3.90
N LEU A 73 -0.64 -2.18 4.93
CA LEU A 73 -0.19 -1.33 6.02
C LEU A 73 -0.23 -2.08 7.34
N GLY A 74 0.87 -2.01 8.09
CA GLY A 74 0.94 -2.55 9.43
C GLY A 74 1.43 -1.55 10.48
N PHE A 75 0.96 -1.76 11.68
CA PHE A 75 1.37 -1.00 12.85
C PHE A 75 1.78 -1.95 13.98
N GLY A 76 3.02 -1.84 14.43
CA GLY A 76 3.59 -2.66 15.51
C GLY A 76 3.99 -1.84 16.72
N LYS A 77 3.86 -2.42 17.91
CA LYS A 77 4.37 -1.86 19.17
C LYS A 77 5.06 -2.93 19.99
N ALA A 78 6.29 -2.66 20.43
CA ALA A 78 7.05 -3.56 21.30
C ALA A 78 7.99 -2.79 22.25
N LYS A 79 8.67 -3.53 23.14
CA LYS A 79 9.69 -2.95 24.03
C LYS A 79 10.99 -2.68 23.26
N GLU A 80 11.28 -3.49 22.26
CA GLU A 80 12.45 -3.42 21.39
C GLU A 80 12.08 -3.01 19.96
N VAL A 81 13.02 -2.37 19.27
CA VAL A 81 12.83 -1.89 17.88
C VAL A 81 12.63 -3.04 16.90
N PRO A 82 13.47 -4.09 16.87
CA PRO A 82 13.31 -5.21 15.93
C PRO A 82 11.97 -5.92 16.08
N GLU A 83 11.52 -6.12 17.31
CA GLU A 83 10.21 -6.72 17.60
C GLU A 83 9.05 -5.84 17.11
N ALA A 84 9.15 -4.50 17.28
CA ALA A 84 8.12 -3.58 16.82
C ALA A 84 7.97 -3.63 15.27
N ILE A 85 9.10 -3.67 14.56
CA ILE A 85 9.13 -3.81 13.10
C ILE A 85 8.53 -5.15 12.68
N ARG A 86 8.98 -6.26 13.29
CA ARG A 86 8.47 -7.60 12.96
C ARG A 86 6.95 -7.68 13.15
N LYS A 87 6.42 -7.17 14.26
CA LYS A 87 4.97 -7.12 14.52
C LYS A 87 4.22 -6.26 13.52
N SER A 88 4.82 -5.13 13.08
CA SER A 88 4.20 -4.28 12.07
C SER A 88 4.15 -4.95 10.70
N ILE A 89 5.17 -5.70 10.31
CA ILE A 89 5.20 -6.48 9.07
C ILE A 89 4.14 -7.59 9.10
N GLU A 90 4.04 -8.33 10.20
CA GLU A 90 3.02 -9.38 10.38
C GLU A 90 1.59 -8.81 10.33
N ASP A 91 1.36 -7.60 10.87
CA ASP A 91 0.06 -6.90 10.79
C ASP A 91 -0.22 -6.44 9.34
N ALA A 92 0.78 -5.92 8.63
CA ALA A 92 0.65 -5.50 7.25
C ALA A 92 0.30 -6.68 6.31
N LYS A 93 0.93 -7.83 6.48
CA LYS A 93 0.65 -9.05 5.71
C LYS A 93 -0.77 -9.59 5.87
N LYS A 94 -1.45 -9.25 6.96
CA LYS A 94 -2.86 -9.60 7.18
C LYS A 94 -3.84 -8.67 6.45
N ARG A 95 -3.38 -7.50 6.00
CA ARG A 95 -4.21 -6.42 5.45
C ARG A 95 -3.73 -6.01 4.06
N LEU A 96 -3.44 -6.99 3.23
CA LEU A 96 -3.09 -6.77 1.84
C LEU A 96 -4.34 -6.48 1.02
N PHE A 97 -4.23 -5.56 0.06
CA PHE A 97 -5.27 -5.30 -0.93
C PHE A 97 -4.64 -4.99 -2.29
N ARG A 98 -5.42 -5.21 -3.35
CA ARG A 98 -4.98 -4.95 -4.72
C ARG A 98 -5.31 -3.52 -5.12
N VAL A 99 -4.37 -2.90 -5.82
CA VAL A 99 -4.44 -1.52 -6.30
C VAL A 99 -4.84 -1.51 -7.77
N ASN A 100 -5.86 -0.74 -8.12
CA ASN A 100 -6.28 -0.52 -9.49
C ASN A 100 -5.41 0.57 -10.13
N LYS A 101 -4.47 0.18 -11.00
CA LYS A 101 -3.62 1.11 -11.75
C LYS A 101 -3.87 1.02 -13.25
N GLN A 102 -3.50 2.08 -13.98
CA GLN A 102 -3.56 2.15 -15.43
C GLN A 102 -2.16 2.41 -15.99
N GLY A 103 -1.48 1.35 -16.44
CA GLY A 103 -0.08 1.42 -16.87
C GLY A 103 0.84 1.83 -15.72
N SER A 104 1.59 2.92 -15.88
CA SER A 104 2.52 3.47 -14.88
C SER A 104 1.86 4.40 -13.85
N THR A 105 0.58 4.79 -14.06
CA THR A 105 -0.13 5.80 -13.26
C THR A 105 -1.49 5.31 -12.76
N ILE A 106 -2.26 6.21 -12.13
CA ILE A 106 -3.63 5.97 -11.67
C ILE A 106 -4.67 6.38 -12.72
N PRO A 107 -5.85 5.72 -12.77
CA PRO A 107 -6.86 5.98 -13.80
C PRO A 107 -7.52 7.38 -13.70
N HIS A 108 -7.70 7.92 -12.50
CA HIS A 108 -8.35 9.22 -12.29
C HIS A 108 -7.89 9.89 -10.99
N THR A 109 -8.21 11.17 -10.85
CA THR A 109 -7.91 11.96 -9.65
C THR A 109 -8.84 11.54 -8.50
N VAL A 110 -8.25 11.30 -7.32
CA VAL A 110 -8.99 10.94 -6.10
C VAL A 110 -8.51 11.73 -4.90
N LEU A 111 -9.40 11.91 -3.91
CA LEU A 111 -9.13 12.55 -2.64
C LEU A 111 -9.48 11.61 -1.50
N GLY A 112 -8.47 10.95 -0.96
CA GLY A 112 -8.64 10.11 0.22
C GLY A 112 -8.67 10.92 1.51
N LYS A 113 -9.44 10.45 2.49
CA LYS A 113 -9.63 11.11 3.78
C LYS A 113 -9.50 10.12 4.92
N PHE A 114 -8.74 10.49 5.92
CA PHE A 114 -8.70 9.74 7.18
C PHE A 114 -8.53 10.70 8.35
N LYS A 115 -9.55 10.81 9.19
CA LYS A 115 -9.64 11.81 10.25
C LYS A 115 -9.44 13.23 9.66
N SER A 116 -8.45 13.99 10.15
CA SER A 116 -8.11 15.32 9.65
C SER A 116 -7.11 15.31 8.48
N ALA A 117 -6.51 14.15 8.13
CA ALA A 117 -5.63 14.03 6.97
C ALA A 117 -6.46 13.88 5.69
N ARG A 118 -6.04 14.58 4.63
CA ARG A 118 -6.56 14.46 3.28
C ARG A 118 -5.39 14.32 2.32
N VAL A 119 -5.46 13.36 1.41
CA VAL A 119 -4.41 13.13 0.40
C VAL A 119 -5.03 13.16 -0.98
N LEU A 120 -4.60 14.13 -1.77
CA LEU A 120 -4.98 14.25 -3.18
C LEU A 120 -3.98 13.44 -4.01
N LEU A 121 -4.48 12.55 -4.85
CA LEU A 121 -3.72 11.80 -5.85
C LEU A 121 -4.20 12.23 -7.23
N LYS A 122 -3.29 12.63 -8.11
CA LYS A 122 -3.55 12.99 -9.51
C LYS A 122 -2.68 12.13 -10.42
N PRO A 123 -3.22 11.65 -11.56
CA PRO A 123 -2.41 10.94 -12.54
C PRO A 123 -1.29 11.86 -13.08
N GLY A 124 -0.09 11.30 -13.24
CA GLY A 124 1.06 11.94 -13.86
C GLY A 124 1.20 11.52 -15.33
N ALA A 125 1.81 12.37 -16.15
CA ALA A 125 2.25 11.97 -17.48
C ALA A 125 3.44 10.98 -17.37
N PRO A 126 3.63 10.07 -18.34
CA PRO A 126 4.79 9.17 -18.33
C PRO A 126 6.11 9.96 -18.20
N GLY A 127 6.98 9.53 -17.30
CA GLY A 127 8.25 10.19 -16.99
C GLY A 127 8.19 11.32 -15.95
N THR A 128 7.01 11.63 -15.39
CA THR A 128 6.88 12.61 -14.28
C THR A 128 7.55 12.10 -13.00
N GLY A 129 7.56 10.79 -12.78
CA GLY A 129 8.02 10.18 -11.55
C GLY A 129 7.05 10.37 -10.37
N ILE A 130 7.49 9.97 -9.18
CA ILE A 130 6.67 10.05 -7.95
C ILE A 130 6.92 11.38 -7.25
N ILE A 131 5.97 12.32 -7.38
CA ILE A 131 5.99 13.59 -6.65
C ILE A 131 5.10 13.46 -5.41
N ALA A 132 5.70 13.05 -4.29
CA ALA A 132 4.99 12.72 -3.07
C ALA A 132 5.84 13.00 -1.82
N GLY A 133 5.18 13.29 -0.70
CA GLY A 133 5.83 13.29 0.62
C GLY A 133 6.21 11.86 1.05
N GLU A 134 7.18 11.72 1.94
CA GLU A 134 7.80 10.44 2.32
C GLU A 134 6.79 9.32 2.66
N ALA A 135 5.78 9.64 3.49
CA ALA A 135 4.77 8.67 3.91
C ALA A 135 3.87 8.21 2.75
N VAL A 136 3.53 9.09 1.81
CA VAL A 136 2.75 8.77 0.61
C VAL A 136 3.62 8.03 -0.40
N ARG A 137 4.86 8.49 -0.60
CA ARG A 137 5.83 7.88 -1.51
C ARG A 137 6.06 6.40 -1.20
N ALA A 138 6.24 6.05 0.07
CA ALA A 138 6.43 4.66 0.49
C ALA A 138 5.26 3.74 0.06
N VAL A 139 4.03 4.24 0.12
CA VAL A 139 2.84 3.47 -0.31
C VAL A 139 2.81 3.34 -1.83
N ILE A 140 3.05 4.43 -2.55
CA ILE A 140 2.95 4.51 -4.02
C ILE A 140 4.02 3.65 -4.69
N GLU A 141 5.28 3.70 -4.21
CA GLU A 141 6.38 2.88 -4.72
C GLU A 141 6.08 1.39 -4.55
N LEU A 142 5.63 0.97 -3.35
CA LEU A 142 5.29 -0.42 -3.07
C LEU A 142 4.00 -0.89 -3.76
N ALA A 143 3.11 0.02 -4.16
CA ALA A 143 1.97 -0.27 -5.03
C ALA A 143 2.34 -0.41 -6.51
N GLY A 144 3.60 -0.09 -6.90
CA GLY A 144 4.10 -0.18 -8.27
C GLY A 144 3.58 0.92 -9.19
N ILE A 145 3.25 2.11 -8.65
CA ILE A 145 2.90 3.30 -9.42
C ILE A 145 4.17 4.11 -9.61
N GLN A 146 4.48 4.49 -10.85
CA GLN A 146 5.71 5.19 -11.21
C GLN A 146 5.50 6.69 -11.45
N ASP A 147 4.33 7.07 -11.97
CA ASP A 147 4.05 8.45 -12.36
C ASP A 147 2.81 8.97 -11.63
N ILE A 148 3.01 9.89 -10.67
CA ILE A 148 1.92 10.43 -9.86
C ILE A 148 2.26 11.78 -9.25
N LEU A 149 1.25 12.66 -9.18
CA LEU A 149 1.31 13.92 -8.45
C LEU A 149 0.47 13.82 -7.19
N THR A 150 1.02 14.16 -6.03
CA THR A 150 0.31 14.06 -4.76
C THR A 150 0.42 15.32 -3.91
N LYS A 151 -0.60 15.58 -3.10
CA LYS A 151 -0.56 16.63 -2.09
C LYS A 151 -1.30 16.20 -0.83
N ALA A 152 -0.61 16.21 0.30
CA ALA A 152 -1.21 15.98 1.61
C ALA A 152 -1.66 17.31 2.24
N TYR A 153 -2.83 17.30 2.85
CA TYR A 153 -3.45 18.43 3.55
C TYR A 153 -3.86 18.03 4.97
N GLY A 154 -3.95 19.00 5.85
CA GLY A 154 -4.45 18.82 7.21
C GLY A 154 -3.38 18.21 8.13
N SER A 155 -3.58 16.99 8.61
CA SER A 155 -2.69 16.36 9.59
C SER A 155 -1.33 15.99 9.00
N SER A 156 -0.25 16.32 9.71
CA SER A 156 1.12 15.89 9.39
C SER A 156 1.50 14.52 9.99
N ASN A 157 0.58 13.86 10.71
CA ASN A 157 0.83 12.54 11.30
C ASN A 157 0.93 11.46 10.21
N SER A 158 2.11 10.83 10.09
CA SER A 158 2.40 9.80 9.08
C SER A 158 1.38 8.66 9.06
N LEU A 159 0.89 8.19 10.22
CA LEU A 159 -0.14 7.15 10.29
C LEU A 159 -1.45 7.60 9.62
N ASN A 160 -1.87 8.84 9.86
CA ASN A 160 -3.10 9.37 9.26
C ASN A 160 -2.92 9.59 7.75
N ILE A 161 -1.75 10.10 7.32
CA ILE A 161 -1.43 10.30 5.90
C ILE A 161 -1.45 8.97 5.16
N VAL A 162 -0.75 7.94 5.68
CA VAL A 162 -0.73 6.61 5.03
C VAL A 162 -2.13 6.03 4.94
N LYS A 163 -2.94 6.10 6.00
CA LYS A 163 -4.32 5.62 5.96
C LYS A 163 -5.20 6.40 4.97
N ALA A 164 -5.03 7.71 4.87
CA ALA A 164 -5.72 8.52 3.87
C ALA A 164 -5.26 8.17 2.44
N THR A 165 -3.99 7.85 2.25
CA THR A 165 -3.48 7.37 0.95
C THR A 165 -4.09 6.02 0.56
N LEU A 166 -4.19 5.09 1.51
CA LEU A 166 -4.84 3.79 1.27
C LEU A 166 -6.33 3.94 0.95
N ASP A 167 -7.02 4.85 1.65
CA ASP A 167 -8.40 5.20 1.35
C ASP A 167 -8.54 5.77 -0.08
N ALA A 168 -7.64 6.69 -0.48
CA ALA A 168 -7.61 7.19 -1.85
C ALA A 168 -7.41 6.07 -2.89
N ILE A 169 -6.48 5.17 -2.64
CA ILE A 169 -6.18 4.05 -3.55
C ILE A 169 -7.36 3.07 -3.64
N SER A 170 -8.07 2.83 -2.54
CA SER A 170 -9.26 1.97 -2.54
C SER A 170 -10.44 2.54 -3.32
N GLN A 171 -10.48 3.86 -3.53
CA GLN A 171 -11.49 4.55 -4.34
C GLN A 171 -11.18 4.53 -5.84
N LEU A 172 -10.01 4.00 -6.25
CA LEU A 172 -9.65 3.91 -7.66
C LEU A 172 -10.53 2.88 -8.38
N GLU A 173 -11.25 3.34 -9.38
CA GLU A 173 -12.10 2.50 -10.22
C GLU A 173 -11.42 2.23 -11.56
N THR A 174 -11.55 0.99 -12.05
CA THR A 174 -11.13 0.65 -13.40
C THR A 174 -12.17 1.13 -14.43
N LEU A 175 -11.76 1.24 -15.69
CA LEU A 175 -12.69 1.55 -16.79
C LEU A 175 -13.85 0.53 -16.88
N ASN A 176 -13.58 -0.74 -16.54
CA ASN A 176 -14.61 -1.79 -16.55
C ASN A 176 -15.62 -1.57 -15.42
N ASP A 177 -15.16 -1.27 -14.20
CA ASP A 177 -16.03 -1.00 -13.06
C ASP A 177 -16.93 0.22 -13.34
N ALA A 178 -16.35 1.28 -13.94
CA ALA A 178 -17.10 2.48 -14.31
C ALA A 178 -18.13 2.20 -15.43
N LYS A 179 -17.81 1.32 -16.37
CA LYS A 179 -18.72 0.86 -17.42
C LYS A 179 -19.91 0.11 -16.83
N ASP A 180 -19.62 -0.87 -15.96
CA ASP A 180 -20.65 -1.73 -15.37
C ASP A 180 -21.62 -0.92 -14.50
N ARG A 181 -21.08 0.03 -13.72
CA ARG A 181 -21.90 0.96 -12.94
C ARG A 181 -22.79 1.88 -13.79
N ARG A 182 -22.31 2.30 -14.98
CA ARG A 182 -23.06 3.20 -15.89
C ARG A 182 -23.93 2.47 -16.90
N GLY A 183 -23.79 1.15 -17.04
CA GLY A 183 -24.51 0.34 -18.05
C GLY A 183 -24.16 0.72 -19.51
N ILE A 184 -22.95 1.32 -19.74
CA ILE A 184 -22.55 1.84 -21.05
C ILE A 184 -21.41 1.01 -21.62
N THR A 185 -21.50 0.61 -22.88
CA THR A 185 -20.46 -0.15 -23.57
C THR A 185 -19.29 0.76 -23.93
N LEU A 186 -18.04 0.37 -23.63
CA LEU A 186 -16.81 1.14 -23.90
C LEU A 186 -16.70 1.71 -25.32
N PRO A 187 -17.08 0.99 -26.41
CA PRO A 187 -17.07 1.53 -27.76
C PRO A 187 -17.97 2.76 -27.96
N LYS A 188 -19.10 2.86 -27.25
CA LYS A 188 -19.97 4.06 -27.29
C LYS A 188 -19.30 5.27 -26.67
N LEU A 189 -18.64 5.11 -25.51
CA LEU A 189 -17.96 6.21 -24.81
C LEU A 189 -16.78 6.77 -25.59
N PHE A 190 -15.94 5.91 -26.17
CA PHE A 190 -14.73 6.33 -26.88
C PHE A 190 -14.96 6.54 -28.37
N GLY A 191 -15.91 5.81 -28.96
CA GLY A 191 -16.23 5.91 -30.40
C GLY A 191 -16.84 7.23 -30.78
N GLU A 192 -17.77 7.77 -30.01
CA GLU A 192 -18.40 9.06 -30.25
C GLU A 192 -17.43 10.22 -30.00
N TYR A 193 -16.63 10.15 -28.93
CA TYR A 193 -15.64 11.19 -28.61
C TYR A 193 -14.50 11.24 -29.65
N SER A 194 -14.04 10.09 -30.11
CA SER A 194 -13.00 10.05 -31.16
C SER A 194 -13.51 10.48 -32.52
N LYS A 195 -14.78 10.21 -32.87
CA LYS A 195 -15.42 10.71 -34.11
C LYS A 195 -15.58 12.22 -34.06
N LYS A 196 -16.09 12.78 -32.96
CA LYS A 196 -16.25 14.23 -32.77
C LYS A 196 -14.91 14.97 -32.88
N ARG A 197 -13.86 14.48 -32.24
CA ARG A 197 -12.52 15.07 -32.28
C ARG A 197 -11.84 14.93 -33.65
N ARG A 198 -12.14 13.88 -34.42
CA ARG A 198 -11.69 13.74 -35.82
C ARG A 198 -12.44 14.69 -36.75
N GLN A 199 -13.70 14.93 -36.50
CA GLN A 199 -14.54 15.84 -37.23
C GLN A 199 -14.10 17.30 -37.02
N GLU A 200 -13.92 17.70 -35.76
CA GLU A 200 -13.38 19.01 -35.37
C GLU A 200 -12.01 19.30 -35.98
N LYS A 201 -11.12 18.30 -36.02
CA LYS A 201 -9.81 18.42 -36.66
C LYS A 201 -9.90 18.56 -38.18
N ARG A 202 -10.86 17.89 -38.86
CA ARG A 202 -11.08 18.01 -40.28
C ARG A 202 -11.66 19.38 -40.65
N GLU A 203 -12.60 19.88 -39.87
CA GLU A 203 -13.19 21.20 -40.02
C GLU A 203 -12.16 22.31 -39.81
N ALA A 204 -11.34 22.20 -38.77
CA ALA A 204 -10.24 23.12 -38.50
C ALA A 204 -9.18 23.11 -39.62
N ALA A 205 -8.85 21.96 -40.21
CA ALA A 205 -7.93 21.83 -41.31
C ALA A 205 -8.52 22.41 -42.62
N ALA A 206 -9.83 22.24 -42.86
CA ALA A 206 -10.53 22.81 -44.00
C ALA A 206 -10.57 24.34 -43.98
N VAL A 207 -10.76 24.93 -42.79
CA VAL A 207 -10.74 26.39 -42.59
C VAL A 207 -9.35 26.98 -42.89
N VAL A 208 -8.27 26.28 -42.47
CA VAL A 208 -6.89 26.73 -42.73
C VAL A 208 -6.54 26.62 -44.21
N SER A 209 -7.07 25.64 -44.96
CA SER A 209 -6.81 25.47 -46.40
C SER A 209 -7.66 26.38 -47.30
N SER A 210 -8.68 27.05 -46.75
CA SER A 210 -9.59 27.96 -47.49
C SER A 210 -9.24 29.45 -47.33
N GLN A 211 -8.16 29.76 -46.63
CA GLN A 211 -7.64 31.15 -46.61
C GLN A 211 -6.64 31.34 -47.72
N PRO A 212 -6.87 32.31 -48.65
CA PRO A 212 -6.03 32.59 -49.80
C PRO A 212 -4.67 33.20 -49.42
#